data_10ae2ada60a9a9a4bd07f78bf990d6dd
#
_entry.id   10ae2ada60a9a9a4bd07f78bf990d6dd
#
_cell.length_a   1.000
_cell.length_b   1.000
_cell.length_c   1.000
_cell.angle_alpha   90.00
_cell.angle_beta   90.00
_cell.angle_gamma   90.00
#
_symmetry.space_group_name_H-M   'P 1'
#
loop_
_entity.id
_entity.type
_entity.pdbx_description
1 polymer ?
#
loop_
_entity_poly.entity_id
_entity_poly.type
_entity_poly.pdbx_seq_one_letter_code
_entity_poly.pdbx_strand_id
1 'polypeptide(L)'
;SVAILGDGETILVVEDDEEVRTVIVGTVKALGYVVRQAPSAAEAQIMLDEGLRPHLLLTDVLQPHGKDGIQFAQEVHEAFPQCAILLMSGYTEDAMERNKKLDKPFALLRKPFSKAELSRQLRIQLDSRIETIHRASA
;
A
#
# COMPACT_ATOMS: atom_id res chain seq x y z
N SER A 1 10.31 13.32 -16.45
CA SER A 1 9.16 13.68 -15.60
C SER A 1 9.59 13.94 -14.18
N VAL A 2 9.03 14.94 -13.55
CA VAL A 2 9.34 15.33 -12.19
C VAL A 2 8.53 14.46 -11.23
N ALA A 3 9.22 13.84 -10.26
CA ALA A 3 8.56 13.06 -9.22
C ALA A 3 7.79 14.00 -8.28
N ILE A 4 6.57 13.60 -7.91
CA ILE A 4 5.76 14.32 -6.95
C ILE A 4 6.19 13.87 -5.56
N LEU A 5 6.65 14.81 -4.73
CA LEU A 5 7.18 14.51 -3.41
C LEU A 5 6.08 14.29 -2.37
N GLY A 6 6.39 13.46 -1.38
CA GLY A 6 5.56 13.30 -0.20
C GLY A 6 5.73 14.44 0.78
N ASP A 7 4.85 14.48 1.76
CA ASP A 7 4.83 15.52 2.80
C ASP A 7 4.90 14.88 4.20
N GLY A 8 5.75 13.87 4.35
CA GLY A 8 5.97 13.21 5.63
C GLY A 8 4.91 12.21 6.05
N GLU A 9 4.00 11.85 5.15
CA GLU A 9 3.01 10.82 5.45
C GLU A 9 3.69 9.47 5.68
N THR A 10 3.11 8.65 6.52
CA THR A 10 3.65 7.33 6.86
C THR A 10 3.11 6.28 5.91
N ILE A 11 4.02 5.57 5.26
CA ILE A 11 3.70 4.45 4.36
C ILE A 11 4.17 3.16 5.02
N LEU A 12 3.26 2.20 5.13
CA LEU A 12 3.61 0.84 5.58
C LEU A 12 3.81 -0.03 4.36
N VAL A 13 5.04 -0.49 4.15
CA VAL A 13 5.42 -1.34 3.02
C VAL A 13 5.47 -2.79 3.47
N VAL A 14 4.71 -3.65 2.78
CA VAL A 14 4.67 -5.09 3.07
C VAL A 14 5.14 -5.84 1.83
N GLU A 15 6.31 -6.46 1.93
CA GLU A 15 6.94 -7.22 0.85
C GLU A 15 7.83 -8.30 1.47
N ASP A 16 7.67 -9.55 1.04
CA ASP A 16 8.42 -10.67 1.61
C ASP A 16 9.86 -10.76 1.11
N ASP A 17 10.11 -10.38 -0.15
CA ASP A 17 11.47 -10.40 -0.69
C ASP A 17 12.28 -9.24 -0.11
N GLU A 18 13.33 -9.56 0.62
CA GLU A 18 14.15 -8.55 1.32
C GLU A 18 14.80 -7.55 0.36
N GLU A 19 15.31 -8.03 -0.77
CA GLU A 19 15.96 -7.15 -1.75
C GLU A 19 14.96 -6.21 -2.40
N VAL A 20 13.81 -6.72 -2.80
CA VAL A 20 12.74 -5.94 -3.39
C VAL A 20 12.23 -4.92 -2.37
N ARG A 21 12.01 -5.35 -1.13
CA ARG A 21 11.54 -4.47 -0.05
C ARG A 21 12.54 -3.34 0.19
N THR A 22 13.83 -3.63 0.23
CA THR A 22 14.87 -2.63 0.44
C THR A 22 14.83 -1.55 -0.64
N VAL A 23 14.66 -1.95 -1.90
CA VAL A 23 14.57 -1.01 -3.03
C VAL A 23 13.32 -0.14 -2.92
N ILE A 24 12.18 -0.75 -2.64
CA ILE A 24 10.91 -0.03 -2.51
C ILE A 24 10.97 0.97 -1.35
N VAL A 25 11.44 0.52 -0.19
CA VAL A 25 11.58 1.38 0.99
C VAL A 25 12.49 2.56 0.71
N GLY A 26 13.63 2.32 0.08
CA GLY A 26 14.57 3.39 -0.28
C GLY A 26 13.95 4.41 -1.24
N THR A 27 13.20 3.93 -2.22
CA THR A 27 12.52 4.80 -3.18
C THR A 27 11.45 5.65 -2.49
N VAL A 28 10.63 5.04 -1.64
CA VAL A 28 9.55 5.76 -0.94
C VAL A 28 10.12 6.80 0.02
N LYS A 29 11.21 6.46 0.73
CA LYS A 29 11.91 7.44 1.58
C LYS A 29 12.45 8.62 0.77
N ALA A 30 13.05 8.33 -0.38
CA ALA A 30 13.60 9.37 -1.25
C ALA A 30 12.51 10.31 -1.79
N LEU A 31 11.27 9.83 -1.86
CA LEU A 31 10.12 10.63 -2.27
C LEU A 31 9.57 11.53 -1.14
N GLY A 32 10.12 11.46 0.07
CA GLY A 32 9.73 12.34 1.17
C GLY A 32 8.72 11.74 2.15
N TYR A 33 8.53 10.44 2.13
CA TYR A 33 7.62 9.76 3.06
C TYR A 33 8.37 9.15 4.25
N VAL A 34 7.67 9.00 5.36
CA VAL A 34 8.13 8.19 6.49
C VAL A 34 7.74 6.75 6.20
N VAL A 35 8.67 5.83 6.30
CA VAL A 35 8.42 4.43 5.91
C VAL A 35 8.57 3.49 7.09
N ARG A 36 7.58 2.63 7.26
CA ARG A 36 7.64 1.46 8.12
C ARG A 36 7.54 0.24 7.21
N GLN A 37 8.18 -0.85 7.56
CA GLN A 37 8.23 -2.02 6.70
C GLN A 37 7.98 -3.31 7.46
N ALA A 38 7.40 -4.28 6.77
CA ALA A 38 7.16 -5.61 7.30
C ALA A 38 7.36 -6.64 6.20
N PRO A 39 7.91 -7.83 6.52
CA PRO A 39 8.11 -8.86 5.52
C PRO A 39 6.85 -9.69 5.22
N SER A 40 5.79 -9.52 6.02
CA SER A 40 4.56 -10.29 5.85
C SER A 40 3.36 -9.53 6.38
N ALA A 41 2.18 -9.94 5.93
CA ALA A 41 0.92 -9.40 6.46
C ALA A 41 0.80 -9.65 7.97
N ALA A 42 1.26 -10.81 8.45
CA ALA A 42 1.21 -11.15 9.87
C ALA A 42 2.03 -10.15 10.71
N GLU A 43 3.25 -9.85 10.28
CA GLU A 43 4.08 -8.88 11.00
C GLU A 43 3.55 -7.45 10.88
N ALA A 44 3.00 -7.10 9.72
CA ALA A 44 2.33 -5.81 9.54
C ALA A 44 1.14 -5.68 10.49
N GLN A 45 0.36 -6.75 10.66
CA GLN A 45 -0.78 -6.74 11.58
C GLN A 45 -0.34 -6.49 13.02
N ILE A 46 0.77 -7.10 13.45
CA ILE A 46 1.33 -6.85 14.77
C ILE A 46 1.64 -5.36 14.96
N MET A 47 2.23 -4.73 13.96
CA MET A 47 2.53 -3.29 14.02
C MET A 47 1.26 -2.45 14.16
N LEU A 48 0.20 -2.82 13.44
CA LEU A 48 -1.09 -2.14 13.54
C LEU A 48 -1.73 -2.36 14.92
N ASP A 49 -1.64 -3.57 15.44
CA ASP A 49 -2.16 -3.91 16.77
C ASP A 49 -1.41 -3.16 17.89
N GLU A 50 -0.14 -2.85 17.66
CA GLU A 50 0.69 -2.08 18.58
C GLU A 50 0.47 -0.57 18.46
N GLY A 51 -0.39 -0.13 17.56
CA GLY A 51 -0.79 1.26 17.46
C GLY A 51 -0.29 2.02 16.24
N LEU A 52 0.42 1.38 15.32
CA LEU A 52 0.84 2.04 14.09
C LEU A 52 -0.40 2.44 13.26
N ARG A 53 -0.44 3.68 12.81
CA ARG A 53 -1.55 4.19 11.99
C ARG A 53 -0.97 4.79 10.70
N PRO A 54 -0.70 3.96 9.68
CA PRO A 54 -0.15 4.48 8.42
C PRO A 54 -1.21 5.27 7.65
N HIS A 55 -0.74 6.24 6.89
CA HIS A 55 -1.61 6.98 5.96
C HIS A 55 -1.92 6.13 4.72
N LEU A 56 -0.99 5.22 4.37
CA LEU A 56 -1.17 4.33 3.22
C LEU A 56 -0.48 3.00 3.48
N LEU A 57 -1.16 1.93 3.08
CA LEU A 57 -0.60 0.57 3.06
C LEU A 57 -0.21 0.25 1.62
N LEU A 58 1.08 -0.04 1.41
CA LEU A 58 1.61 -0.50 0.13
C LEU A 58 1.99 -1.97 0.31
N THR A 59 1.17 -2.87 -0.22
CA THR A 59 1.35 -4.29 0.05
C THR A 59 1.38 -5.14 -1.22
N ASP A 60 2.27 -6.12 -1.24
CA ASP A 60 2.27 -7.15 -2.26
C ASP A 60 1.01 -8.00 -2.12
N VAL A 61 0.42 -8.37 -3.25
CA VAL A 61 -0.74 -9.27 -3.28
C VAL A 61 -0.35 -10.69 -2.90
N LEU A 62 0.83 -11.14 -3.34
CA LEU A 62 1.31 -12.49 -3.05
C LEU A 62 2.04 -12.54 -1.71
N GLN A 63 1.51 -13.33 -0.78
CA GLN A 63 2.14 -13.62 0.50
C GLN A 63 2.39 -15.14 0.53
N PRO A 64 3.64 -15.59 0.65
CA PRO A 64 3.96 -17.02 0.51
C PRO A 64 3.38 -17.90 1.61
N HIS A 65 3.10 -17.32 2.77
CA HIS A 65 2.57 -18.07 3.92
C HIS A 65 1.46 -17.28 4.59
N GLY A 66 0.29 -17.88 4.69
CA GLY A 66 -0.83 -17.30 5.40
C GLY A 66 -1.76 -16.46 4.53
N LYS A 67 -2.21 -15.34 5.07
CA LYS A 67 -3.20 -14.45 4.48
C LYS A 67 -2.66 -13.73 3.24
N ASP A 68 -3.38 -13.76 2.13
CA ASP A 68 -2.95 -13.04 0.94
C ASP A 68 -3.12 -11.52 1.10
N GLY A 69 -2.45 -10.75 0.22
CA GLY A 69 -2.41 -9.31 0.33
C GLY A 69 -3.77 -8.64 0.09
N ILE A 70 -4.63 -9.21 -0.74
CA ILE A 70 -5.97 -8.66 -0.99
C ILE A 70 -6.82 -8.81 0.26
N GLN A 71 -6.81 -9.99 0.88
CA GLN A 71 -7.53 -10.23 2.11
C GLN A 71 -7.04 -9.32 3.23
N PHE A 72 -5.73 -9.17 3.37
CA PHE A 72 -5.14 -8.27 4.34
C PHE A 72 -5.56 -6.82 4.09
N ALA A 73 -5.53 -6.38 2.83
CA ALA A 73 -5.96 -5.04 2.45
C ALA A 73 -7.42 -4.78 2.81
N GLN A 74 -8.30 -5.77 2.58
CA GLN A 74 -9.71 -5.66 2.94
C GLN A 74 -9.90 -5.50 4.45
N GLU A 75 -9.15 -6.25 5.25
CA GLU A 75 -9.22 -6.18 6.70
C GLU A 75 -8.69 -4.83 7.22
N VAL A 76 -7.62 -4.33 6.64
CA VAL A 76 -7.08 -3.00 6.99
C VAL A 76 -8.09 -1.91 6.61
N HIS A 77 -8.68 -2.02 5.42
CA HIS A 77 -9.68 -1.05 4.97
C HIS A 77 -10.91 -1.00 5.88
N GLU A 78 -11.36 -2.16 6.34
CA GLU A 78 -12.48 -2.23 7.29
C GLU A 78 -12.14 -1.64 8.64
N ALA A 79 -10.95 -1.99 9.18
CA ALA A 79 -10.53 -1.54 10.50
C ALA A 79 -10.09 -0.07 10.52
N PHE A 80 -9.47 0.38 9.43
CA PHE A 80 -8.89 1.72 9.31
C PHE A 80 -9.29 2.36 7.99
N PRO A 81 -10.56 2.81 7.84
CA PRO A 81 -11.04 3.37 6.55
C PRO A 81 -10.27 4.58 6.05
N GLN A 82 -9.54 5.25 6.93
CA GLN A 82 -8.73 6.43 6.60
C GLN A 82 -7.38 6.06 5.99
N CYS A 83 -6.98 4.80 6.10
CA CYS A 83 -5.74 4.33 5.50
C CYS A 83 -5.96 4.03 4.02
N ALA A 84 -5.22 4.71 3.15
CA ALA A 84 -5.27 4.42 1.73
C ALA A 84 -4.62 3.07 1.45
N ILE A 85 -5.05 2.38 0.40
CA ILE A 85 -4.54 1.07 0.02
C ILE A 85 -3.98 1.13 -1.39
N LEU A 86 -2.75 0.65 -1.56
CA LEU A 86 -2.14 0.46 -2.87
C LEU A 86 -1.53 -0.93 -2.92
N LEU A 87 -2.02 -1.75 -3.84
CA LEU A 87 -1.52 -3.10 -4.02
C LEU A 87 -0.36 -3.12 -5.01
N MET A 88 0.59 -4.01 -4.80
CA MET A 88 1.65 -4.31 -5.76
C MET A 88 1.45 -5.74 -6.25
N SER A 89 1.55 -5.95 -7.56
CA SER A 89 1.40 -7.29 -8.11
C SER A 89 2.39 -7.56 -9.23
N GLY A 90 2.99 -8.75 -9.20
CA GLY A 90 3.67 -9.32 -10.35
C GLY A 90 2.64 -9.89 -11.33
N TYR A 91 3.05 -10.86 -12.11
CA TYR A 91 2.20 -11.47 -13.13
C TYR A 91 1.34 -12.59 -12.57
N THR A 92 0.28 -12.26 -11.81
CA THR A 92 -0.74 -13.25 -11.52
C THR A 92 -2.09 -12.70 -11.95
N GLU A 93 -2.58 -13.20 -13.07
CA GLU A 93 -3.92 -12.87 -13.57
C GLU A 93 -4.99 -13.13 -12.52
N ASP A 94 -4.79 -14.19 -11.71
CA ASP A 94 -5.72 -14.57 -10.66
C ASP A 94 -5.91 -13.48 -9.62
N ALA A 95 -4.82 -12.90 -9.14
CA ALA A 95 -4.89 -11.80 -8.17
C ALA A 95 -5.57 -10.56 -8.75
N MET A 96 -5.27 -10.24 -10.00
CA MET A 96 -5.89 -9.11 -10.69
C MET A 96 -7.38 -9.33 -10.86
N GLU A 97 -7.79 -10.53 -11.23
CA GLU A 97 -9.21 -10.88 -11.39
C GLU A 97 -9.95 -10.82 -10.05
N ARG A 98 -9.34 -11.32 -8.98
CA ARG A 98 -9.95 -11.25 -7.65
C ARG A 98 -10.17 -9.81 -7.21
N ASN A 99 -9.20 -8.94 -7.46
CA ASN A 99 -9.31 -7.52 -7.13
C ASN A 99 -10.44 -6.85 -7.92
N LYS A 100 -10.55 -7.15 -9.22
CA LYS A 100 -11.60 -6.60 -10.07
C LYS A 100 -13.01 -6.99 -9.63
N LYS A 101 -13.14 -8.15 -8.98
CA LYS A 101 -14.45 -8.66 -8.53
C LYS A 101 -14.91 -8.05 -7.21
N LEU A 102 -14.08 -7.27 -6.55
CA LEU A 102 -14.48 -6.57 -5.34
C LEU A 102 -15.45 -5.44 -5.69
N ASP A 103 -16.36 -5.11 -4.77
CA ASP A 103 -17.30 -3.98 -4.95
C ASP A 103 -16.55 -2.69 -5.22
N LYS A 104 -15.44 -2.48 -4.49
CA LYS A 104 -14.54 -1.35 -4.69
C LYS A 104 -13.13 -1.89 -4.84
N PRO A 105 -12.70 -2.15 -6.08
CA PRO A 105 -11.34 -2.64 -6.32
C PRO A 105 -10.30 -1.67 -5.80
N PHE A 106 -9.23 -2.20 -5.22
CA PHE A 106 -8.11 -1.39 -4.77
C PHE A 106 -7.26 -0.96 -5.97
N ALA A 107 -6.58 0.17 -5.83
CA ALA A 107 -5.58 0.58 -6.79
C ALA A 107 -4.45 -0.45 -6.81
N LEU A 108 -3.97 -0.78 -8.01
CA LEU A 108 -2.97 -1.81 -8.22
C LEU A 108 -1.81 -1.26 -9.02
N LEU A 109 -0.60 -1.45 -8.51
CA LEU A 109 0.63 -1.08 -9.18
C LEU A 109 1.32 -2.35 -9.67
N ARG A 110 1.50 -2.46 -10.98
CA ARG A 110 2.06 -3.67 -11.60
C ARG A 110 3.58 -3.66 -11.57
N LYS A 111 4.18 -4.73 -11.08
CA LYS A 111 5.64 -4.91 -11.10
C LYS A 111 6.10 -5.38 -12.49
N PRO A 112 7.24 -4.90 -13.02
CA PRO A 112 8.07 -3.84 -12.45
C PRO A 112 7.46 -2.46 -12.71
N PHE A 113 7.63 -1.56 -11.76
CA PHE A 113 7.13 -0.18 -11.90
C PHE A 113 8.28 0.81 -11.74
N SER A 114 8.15 1.97 -12.37
CA SER A 114 9.13 3.03 -12.27
C SER A 114 8.91 3.86 -11.01
N LYS A 115 9.95 4.61 -10.63
CA LYS A 115 9.85 5.57 -9.54
C LYS A 115 8.73 6.59 -9.79
N ALA A 116 8.59 7.03 -11.05
CA ALA A 116 7.56 7.99 -11.43
C ALA A 116 6.15 7.41 -11.27
N GLU A 117 5.94 6.14 -11.65
CA GLU A 117 4.66 5.47 -11.46
C GLU A 117 4.31 5.31 -9.99
N LEU A 118 5.28 4.87 -9.17
CA LEU A 118 5.09 4.75 -7.73
C LEU A 118 4.76 6.10 -7.11
N SER A 119 5.53 7.14 -7.45
CA SER A 119 5.32 8.50 -6.97
C SER A 119 3.91 8.98 -7.26
N ARG A 120 3.45 8.81 -8.49
CA ARG A 120 2.12 9.25 -8.92
C ARG A 120 1.02 8.50 -8.18
N GLN A 121 1.13 7.17 -8.08
CA GLN A 121 0.11 6.36 -7.43
C GLN A 121 0.03 6.63 -5.93
N LEU A 122 1.15 6.81 -5.26
CA LEU A 122 1.16 7.18 -3.86
C LEU A 122 0.38 8.49 -3.65
N ARG A 123 0.65 9.49 -4.49
CA ARG A 123 0.00 10.80 -4.36
C ARG A 123 -1.49 10.72 -4.65
N ILE A 124 -1.88 10.00 -5.71
CA ILE A 124 -3.29 9.82 -6.06
C ILE A 124 -4.06 9.18 -4.90
N GLN A 125 -3.54 8.11 -4.33
CA GLN A 125 -4.23 7.39 -3.27
C GLN A 125 -4.29 8.20 -1.97
N LEU A 126 -3.22 8.89 -1.63
CA LEU A 126 -3.20 9.75 -0.44
C LEU A 126 -4.16 10.92 -0.56
N ASP A 127 -4.25 11.55 -1.73
CA ASP A 127 -5.17 12.66 -1.97
C ASP A 127 -6.62 12.21 -1.97
N SER A 128 -6.90 11.03 -2.54
CA SER A 128 -8.25 10.44 -2.51
C SER A 128 -8.69 10.13 -1.08
N ARG A 129 -7.75 9.70 -0.22
CA ARG A 129 -8.02 9.48 1.19
C ARG A 129 -8.47 10.77 1.88
N ILE A 130 -7.81 11.90 1.61
CA ILE A 130 -8.16 13.20 2.18
C ILE A 130 -9.57 13.60 1.76
N GLU A 131 -9.93 13.44 0.50
CA GLU A 131 -11.27 13.72 0.00
C GLU A 131 -12.33 12.88 0.72
N THR A 132 -12.06 11.59 0.92
CA THR A 132 -12.96 10.69 1.64
C THR A 132 -13.17 11.15 3.07
N ILE A 133 -12.11 11.56 3.77
CA ILE A 133 -12.19 12.08 5.14
C ILE A 133 -13.04 13.35 5.17
N HIS A 134 -12.86 14.28 4.24
CA HIS A 134 -13.63 15.52 4.17
C HIS A 134 -15.11 15.25 3.93
N ARG A 135 -15.46 14.33 3.06
CA ARG A 135 -16.85 13.95 2.81
C ARG A 135 -17.51 13.36 4.06
N ALA A 136 -16.78 12.52 4.79
CA ALA A 136 -17.29 11.92 6.02
C ALA A 136 -17.49 12.95 7.13
N SER A 137 -16.75 14.06 7.12
CA SER A 137 -16.83 15.13 8.11
C SER A 137 -17.91 16.16 7.79
N ALA A 138 -18.39 16.17 6.56
CA ALA A 138 -19.46 17.11 6.13
C ALA A 138 -20.87 16.64 6.57
#